data_adc36b08885ce4e945322f0940712042
#
_entry.id   adc36b08885ce4e945322f0940712042
#
_cell.length_a   1.000
_cell.length_b   1.000
_cell.length_c   1.000
_cell.angle_alpha   90.00
_cell.angle_beta   90.00
_cell.angle_gamma   90.00
#
_symmetry.space_group_name_H-M   'P 1'
#
loop_
_entity.id
_entity.type
_entity.pdbx_description
1 polymer ?
#
loop_
_entity_poly.entity_id
_entity_poly.type
_entity_poly.pdbx_seq_one_letter_code
_entity_poly.pdbx_strand_id
1 'polypeptide(L)'
;LWMLQTRVGKRTAAAALHIAIEMEKEGLITKEEAVQRVDPDQLDQLLHPQFDADADYDVVATGLNASPGAAVGEAVFSAEAAVVAAEEGRKTVLVRWETTPDDLAGMIAAEGVLTSHGGKTSHAAVIARGMGAPCVCGVDALKIDAEAKQAAIVGTDIVIKEGDMISLDGTT
;
A
#
# COMPACT_ATOMS: atom_id res chain seq x y z
N LEU A 1 43.00 -1.99 15.09
CA LEU A 1 41.63 -1.70 14.60
C LEU A 1 40.84 -1.10 15.76
N TRP A 2 40.22 0.08 15.58
CA TRP A 2 39.46 0.76 16.62
C TRP A 2 38.00 0.86 16.18
N MET A 3 37.07 0.48 17.05
CA MET A 3 35.64 0.64 16.78
C MET A 3 35.25 2.07 17.17
N LEU A 4 34.91 2.90 16.20
CA LEU A 4 34.53 4.29 16.40
C LEU A 4 33.05 4.50 16.68
N GLN A 5 32.18 3.64 16.15
CA GLN A 5 30.74 3.76 16.31
C GLN A 5 30.04 2.44 16.00
N THR A 6 28.97 2.14 16.74
CA THR A 6 28.02 1.07 16.42
C THR A 6 26.65 1.67 16.11
N ARG A 7 25.93 1.06 15.18
CA ARG A 7 24.54 1.41 14.87
C ARG A 7 23.70 0.15 14.77
N VAL A 8 22.45 0.22 15.19
CA VAL A 8 21.49 -0.86 14.95
C VAL A 8 21.14 -0.90 13.47
N GLY A 9 21.35 -2.04 12.83
CA GLY A 9 20.98 -2.25 11.44
C GLY A 9 19.47 -2.23 11.28
N LYS A 10 18.96 -1.39 10.38
CA LYS A 10 17.55 -1.46 9.96
C LYS A 10 17.36 -2.72 9.14
N ARG A 11 16.25 -3.43 9.38
CA ARG A 11 15.91 -4.70 8.71
C ARG A 11 14.48 -4.60 8.21
N THR A 12 14.22 -5.22 7.06
CA THR A 12 12.84 -5.48 6.63
C THR A 12 12.21 -6.55 7.53
N ALA A 13 10.89 -6.62 7.57
CA ALA A 13 10.16 -7.61 8.35
C ALA A 13 10.58 -9.05 8.00
N ALA A 14 10.68 -9.36 6.70
CA ALA A 14 11.14 -10.67 6.22
C ALA A 14 12.57 -10.99 6.67
N ALA A 15 13.49 -10.03 6.57
CA ALA A 15 14.87 -10.22 7.01
C ALA A 15 14.98 -10.42 8.53
N ALA A 16 14.19 -9.69 9.33
CA ALA A 16 14.18 -9.85 10.78
C ALA A 16 13.73 -11.25 11.20
N LEU A 17 12.63 -11.74 10.58
CA LEU A 17 12.11 -13.09 10.82
C LEU A 17 13.10 -14.16 10.40
N HIS A 18 13.66 -14.05 9.18
CA HIS A 18 14.63 -15.01 8.66
C HIS A 18 15.89 -15.11 9.55
N ILE A 19 16.44 -13.96 9.95
CA ILE A 19 17.60 -13.91 10.85
C ILE A 19 17.30 -14.56 12.21
N ALA A 20 16.13 -14.32 12.80
CA ALA A 20 15.76 -14.93 14.07
C ALA A 20 15.68 -16.47 13.97
N ILE A 21 15.11 -16.98 12.86
CA ILE A 21 15.02 -18.41 12.59
C ILE A 21 16.41 -19.03 12.38
N GLU A 22 17.28 -18.40 11.60
CA GLU A 22 18.62 -18.93 11.35
C GLU A 22 19.49 -18.92 12.61
N MET A 23 19.41 -17.86 13.44
CA MET A 23 20.12 -17.81 14.72
C MET A 23 19.67 -18.90 15.70
N GLU A 24 18.40 -19.26 15.71
CA GLU A 24 17.89 -20.39 16.51
C GLU A 24 18.42 -21.70 15.97
N LYS A 25 18.38 -21.94 14.66
CA LYS A 25 18.94 -23.16 14.03
C LYS A 25 20.43 -23.33 14.27
N GLU A 26 21.19 -22.24 14.27
CA GLU A 26 22.62 -22.24 14.58
C GLU A 26 22.92 -22.42 16.08
N GLY A 27 21.90 -22.43 16.94
CA GLY A 27 22.03 -22.54 18.39
C GLY A 27 22.59 -21.31 19.08
N LEU A 28 22.53 -20.15 18.43
CA LEU A 28 22.99 -18.86 18.99
C LEU A 28 21.99 -18.25 19.97
N ILE A 29 20.72 -18.55 19.82
CA ILE A 29 19.62 -18.10 20.65
C ILE A 29 18.61 -19.21 20.87
N THR A 30 17.80 -19.11 21.92
CA THR A 30 16.70 -20.05 22.15
C THR A 30 15.49 -19.70 21.27
N LYS A 31 14.54 -20.62 21.16
CA LYS A 31 13.29 -20.41 20.42
C LYS A 31 12.47 -19.25 21.01
N GLU A 32 12.46 -19.15 22.33
CA GLU A 32 11.78 -18.07 23.07
C GLU A 32 12.44 -16.73 22.78
N GLU A 33 13.77 -16.67 22.74
CA GLU A 33 14.51 -15.47 22.38
C GLU A 33 14.29 -15.08 20.90
N ALA A 34 14.19 -16.05 20.00
CA ALA A 34 13.87 -15.81 18.59
C ALA A 34 12.51 -15.14 18.45
N VAL A 35 11.48 -15.63 19.14
CA VAL A 35 10.13 -15.04 19.16
C VAL A 35 10.15 -13.62 19.71
N GLN A 36 10.88 -13.37 20.81
CA GLN A 36 10.97 -12.04 21.44
C GLN A 36 11.71 -11.01 20.57
N ARG A 37 12.54 -11.45 19.62
CA ARG A 37 13.29 -10.55 18.71
C ARG A 37 12.48 -10.04 17.53
N VAL A 38 11.37 -10.68 17.22
CA VAL A 38 10.49 -10.29 16.12
C VAL A 38 9.43 -9.33 16.65
N ASP A 39 9.41 -8.13 16.11
CA ASP A 39 8.43 -7.11 16.44
C ASP A 39 7.07 -7.51 15.85
N PRO A 40 5.97 -7.55 16.64
CA PRO A 40 4.63 -7.82 16.15
C PRO A 40 4.21 -6.94 14.98
N ASP A 41 4.57 -5.64 15.00
CA ASP A 41 4.25 -4.71 13.91
C ASP A 41 4.95 -5.10 12.58
N GLN A 42 6.10 -5.77 12.66
CA GLN A 42 6.78 -6.31 11.49
C GLN A 42 6.08 -7.55 10.94
N LEU A 43 5.48 -8.38 11.80
CA LEU A 43 4.69 -9.54 11.35
C LEU A 43 3.44 -9.09 10.61
N ASP A 44 2.78 -8.05 11.09
CA ASP A 44 1.60 -7.49 10.43
C ASP A 44 1.91 -7.09 8.97
N GLN A 45 3.07 -6.49 8.73
CA GLN A 45 3.52 -6.15 7.37
C GLN A 45 3.65 -7.37 6.44
N LEU A 46 3.99 -8.54 6.98
CA LEU A 46 4.12 -9.79 6.20
C LEU A 46 2.77 -10.45 5.89
N LEU A 47 1.70 -10.06 6.59
CA LEU A 47 0.36 -10.58 6.37
C LEU A 47 -0.39 -9.85 5.25
N HIS A 48 0.09 -8.67 4.85
CA HIS A 48 -0.48 -7.93 3.73
C HIS A 48 -0.07 -8.55 2.38
N PRO A 49 -0.97 -8.57 1.38
CA PRO A 49 -0.61 -8.92 0.02
C PRO A 49 0.60 -8.10 -0.47
N GLN A 50 1.50 -8.73 -1.19
CA GLN A 50 2.68 -8.08 -1.77
C GLN A 50 2.77 -8.47 -3.24
N PHE A 51 3.35 -7.59 -4.05
CA PHE A 51 3.73 -7.95 -5.41
C PHE A 51 4.92 -8.90 -5.39
N ASP A 52 4.99 -9.76 -6.39
CA ASP A 52 6.14 -10.62 -6.60
C ASP A 52 7.39 -9.73 -6.85
N ALA A 53 8.42 -9.92 -6.03
CA ALA A 53 9.66 -9.15 -6.13
C ALA A 53 10.42 -9.37 -7.45
N ASP A 54 10.19 -10.52 -8.11
CA ASP A 54 10.79 -10.89 -9.38
C ASP A 54 9.93 -10.49 -10.60
N ALA A 55 8.73 -9.93 -10.38
CA ALA A 55 7.86 -9.47 -11.45
C ALA A 55 8.40 -8.17 -12.07
N ASP A 56 8.40 -8.13 -13.40
CA ASP A 56 8.74 -6.91 -14.15
C ASP A 56 7.49 -6.03 -14.27
N TYR A 57 7.57 -4.81 -13.79
CA TYR A 57 6.49 -3.83 -13.85
C TYR A 57 7.04 -2.41 -13.98
N ASP A 58 6.33 -1.58 -14.74
CA ASP A 58 6.65 -0.18 -14.91
C ASP A 58 5.94 0.67 -13.84
N VAL A 59 6.71 1.42 -13.05
CA VAL A 59 6.17 2.39 -12.11
C VAL A 59 5.82 3.67 -12.84
N VAL A 60 4.52 3.95 -12.99
CA VAL A 60 4.01 5.11 -13.74
C VAL A 60 3.88 6.37 -12.89
N ALA A 61 3.72 6.23 -11.57
CA ALA A 61 3.70 7.34 -10.62
C ALA A 61 4.06 6.87 -9.21
N THR A 62 4.54 7.77 -8.36
CA THR A 62 4.88 7.51 -6.97
C THR A 62 4.18 8.47 -6.03
N GLY A 63 3.93 8.02 -4.81
CA GLY A 63 3.29 8.80 -3.76
C GLY A 63 3.79 8.41 -2.37
N LEU A 64 3.05 8.77 -1.34
CA LEU A 64 3.34 8.42 0.03
C LEU A 64 2.68 7.08 0.39
N ASN A 65 3.47 6.11 0.82
CA ASN A 65 2.98 4.85 1.36
C ASN A 65 2.22 5.10 2.67
N ALA A 66 0.91 5.14 2.59
CA ALA A 66 0.02 5.52 3.69
C ALA A 66 -0.49 4.31 4.47
N SER A 67 -0.75 3.20 3.80
CA SER A 67 -1.11 1.92 4.39
C SER A 67 -0.49 0.78 3.56
N PRO A 68 0.17 -0.20 4.20
CA PRO A 68 0.92 -1.23 3.50
C PRO A 68 0.01 -2.21 2.73
N GLY A 69 0.61 -2.90 1.76
CA GLY A 69 -0.01 -3.95 0.97
C GLY A 69 -0.09 -3.63 -0.51
N ALA A 70 -0.39 -4.65 -1.30
CA ALA A 70 -0.61 -4.57 -2.73
C ALA A 70 -2.10 -4.70 -3.07
N ALA A 71 -2.59 -3.87 -3.95
CA ALA A 71 -3.94 -3.96 -4.50
C ALA A 71 -3.91 -3.93 -6.02
N VAL A 72 -4.79 -4.71 -6.64
CA VAL A 72 -5.00 -4.73 -8.08
C VAL A 72 -6.50 -4.69 -8.34
N GLY A 73 -6.93 -3.79 -9.18
CA GLY A 73 -8.36 -3.65 -9.51
C GLY A 73 -8.62 -2.60 -10.59
N GLU A 74 -9.86 -2.51 -10.98
CA GLU A 74 -10.32 -1.48 -11.90
C GLU A 74 -10.30 -0.11 -11.22
N ALA A 75 -9.78 0.90 -11.88
CA ALA A 75 -9.84 2.27 -11.40
C ALA A 75 -11.29 2.75 -11.35
N VAL A 76 -11.73 3.26 -10.20
CA VAL A 76 -13.04 3.89 -10.03
C VAL A 76 -12.90 5.25 -9.38
N PHE A 77 -13.68 6.23 -9.83
CA PHE A 77 -13.52 7.63 -9.44
C PHE A 77 -14.61 8.13 -8.49
N SER A 78 -15.51 7.26 -8.06
CA SER A 78 -16.51 7.58 -7.03
C SER A 78 -16.71 6.43 -6.05
N ALA A 79 -17.19 6.74 -4.84
CA ALA A 79 -17.50 5.75 -3.83
C ALA A 79 -18.62 4.81 -4.27
N GLU A 80 -19.64 5.36 -4.95
CA GLU A 80 -20.77 4.60 -5.47
C GLU A 80 -20.32 3.58 -6.52
N ALA A 81 -19.40 3.96 -7.41
CA ALA A 81 -18.87 3.06 -8.43
C ALA A 81 -18.11 1.89 -7.80
N ALA A 82 -17.33 2.15 -6.72
CA ALA A 82 -16.64 1.10 -5.97
C ALA A 82 -17.63 0.11 -5.34
N VAL A 83 -18.69 0.60 -4.71
CA VAL A 83 -19.74 -0.23 -4.07
C VAL A 83 -20.45 -1.10 -5.11
N VAL A 84 -20.90 -0.51 -6.22
CA VAL A 84 -21.58 -1.25 -7.31
C VAL A 84 -20.68 -2.33 -7.89
N ALA A 85 -19.41 -2.00 -8.14
CA ALA A 85 -18.45 -2.96 -8.65
C ALA A 85 -18.21 -4.14 -7.69
N ALA A 86 -18.15 -3.87 -6.38
CA ALA A 86 -18.00 -4.89 -5.35
C ALA A 86 -19.24 -5.82 -5.27
N GLU A 87 -20.46 -5.28 -5.43
CA GLU A 87 -21.70 -6.07 -5.49
C GLU A 87 -21.71 -7.00 -6.71
N GLU A 88 -21.05 -6.60 -7.80
CA GLU A 88 -20.86 -7.40 -9.02
C GLU A 88 -19.66 -8.36 -8.93
N GLY A 89 -18.94 -8.38 -7.80
CA GLY A 89 -17.76 -9.22 -7.58
C GLY A 89 -16.50 -8.73 -8.32
N ARG A 90 -16.46 -7.47 -8.75
CA ARG A 90 -15.30 -6.84 -9.39
C ARG A 90 -14.41 -6.17 -8.36
N LYS A 91 -13.10 -6.35 -8.51
CA LYS A 91 -12.09 -5.71 -7.68
C LYS A 91 -11.79 -4.31 -8.19
N THR A 92 -11.76 -3.33 -7.29
CA THR A 92 -11.53 -1.93 -7.66
C THR A 92 -10.43 -1.28 -6.83
N VAL A 93 -9.83 -0.23 -7.39
CA VAL A 93 -9.01 0.75 -6.66
C VAL A 93 -9.73 2.08 -6.73
N LEU A 94 -10.07 2.63 -5.57
CA LEU A 94 -10.74 3.93 -5.47
C LEU A 94 -9.72 5.05 -5.69
N VAL A 95 -9.91 5.84 -6.74
CA VAL A 95 -9.04 6.94 -7.14
C VAL A 95 -9.73 8.26 -6.87
N ARG A 96 -9.19 9.07 -5.95
CA ARG A 96 -9.78 10.37 -5.54
C ARG A 96 -8.72 11.46 -5.48
N TRP A 97 -9.13 12.71 -5.64
CA TRP A 97 -8.24 13.83 -5.32
C TRP A 97 -7.84 13.79 -3.84
N GLU A 98 -8.82 13.73 -2.95
CA GLU A 98 -8.71 13.33 -1.54
C GLU A 98 -10.01 12.62 -1.14
N THR A 99 -9.98 11.85 -0.04
CA THR A 99 -11.20 11.20 0.46
C THR A 99 -11.84 12.02 1.56
N THR A 100 -13.15 11.95 1.63
CA THR A 100 -14.02 12.55 2.64
C THR A 100 -14.77 11.46 3.40
N PRO A 101 -15.45 11.77 4.51
CA PRO A 101 -16.30 10.80 5.21
C PRO A 101 -17.36 10.15 4.32
N ASP A 102 -17.83 10.83 3.28
CA ASP A 102 -18.82 10.33 2.34
C ASP A 102 -18.25 9.21 1.44
N ASP A 103 -16.92 9.15 1.28
CA ASP A 103 -16.24 8.11 0.51
C ASP A 103 -16.06 6.80 1.29
N LEU A 104 -16.42 6.73 2.58
CA LEU A 104 -16.14 5.61 3.46
C LEU A 104 -16.68 4.27 2.90
N ALA A 105 -17.90 4.25 2.38
CA ALA A 105 -18.49 3.04 1.82
C ALA A 105 -17.68 2.53 0.62
N GLY A 106 -17.24 3.43 -0.27
CA GLY A 106 -16.37 3.09 -1.40
C GLY A 106 -14.98 2.62 -0.98
N MET A 107 -14.41 3.22 0.06
CA MET A 107 -13.13 2.80 0.63
C MET A 107 -13.19 1.38 1.21
N ILE A 108 -14.32 1.00 1.84
CA ILE A 108 -14.54 -0.34 2.37
C ILE A 108 -14.72 -1.36 1.23
N ALA A 109 -15.37 -0.96 0.15
CA ALA A 109 -15.67 -1.82 -0.99
C ALA A 109 -14.47 -2.05 -1.92
N ALA A 110 -13.52 -1.11 -1.96
CA ALA A 110 -12.35 -1.18 -2.82
C ALA A 110 -11.22 -2.03 -2.22
N GLU A 111 -10.42 -2.68 -3.08
CA GLU A 111 -9.20 -3.41 -2.68
C GLU A 111 -8.08 -2.46 -2.23
N GLY A 112 -8.09 -1.20 -2.67
CA GLY A 112 -7.10 -0.20 -2.31
C GLY A 112 -7.55 1.22 -2.62
N VAL A 113 -6.83 2.19 -2.05
CA VAL A 113 -7.16 3.62 -2.16
C VAL A 113 -5.96 4.40 -2.68
N LEU A 114 -6.19 5.21 -3.71
CA LEU A 114 -5.20 6.08 -4.35
C LEU A 114 -5.67 7.52 -4.30
N THR A 115 -4.88 8.43 -3.72
CA THR A 115 -5.23 9.86 -3.75
C THR A 115 -4.10 10.70 -4.33
N SER A 116 -4.47 11.72 -5.13
CA SER A 116 -3.50 12.68 -5.64
C SER A 116 -3.09 13.71 -4.59
N HIS A 117 -3.92 13.96 -3.59
CA HIS A 117 -3.65 14.89 -2.50
C HIS A 117 -3.70 14.19 -1.14
N GLY A 118 -3.04 14.80 -0.14
CA GLY A 118 -3.02 14.30 1.23
C GLY A 118 -1.70 13.64 1.62
N GLY A 119 -1.54 13.43 2.91
CA GLY A 119 -0.35 12.84 3.52
C GLY A 119 -0.67 11.62 4.37
N LYS A 120 0.32 11.10 5.10
CA LYS A 120 0.18 9.94 5.99
C LYS A 120 -0.80 10.13 7.15
N THR A 121 -1.27 11.35 7.37
CA THR A 121 -2.29 11.71 8.38
C THR A 121 -3.61 12.18 7.75
N SER A 122 -3.75 12.09 6.41
CA SER A 122 -4.99 12.40 5.72
C SER A 122 -6.12 11.42 6.09
N HIS A 123 -7.36 11.79 5.80
CA HIS A 123 -8.52 10.93 6.01
C HIS A 123 -8.33 9.56 5.32
N ALA A 124 -7.90 9.55 4.05
CA ALA A 124 -7.61 8.32 3.32
C ALA A 124 -6.61 7.42 4.06
N ALA A 125 -5.50 7.99 4.51
CA ALA A 125 -4.43 7.26 5.18
C ALA A 125 -4.86 6.66 6.52
N VAL A 126 -5.60 7.42 7.33
CA VAL A 126 -6.05 6.97 8.66
C VAL A 126 -7.09 5.86 8.54
N ILE A 127 -8.08 6.05 7.67
CA ILE A 127 -9.15 5.06 7.46
C ILE A 127 -8.59 3.79 6.83
N ALA A 128 -7.78 3.89 5.76
CA ALA A 128 -7.20 2.73 5.09
C ALA A 128 -6.36 1.87 6.06
N ARG A 129 -5.53 2.48 6.91
CA ARG A 129 -4.79 1.76 7.96
C ARG A 129 -5.70 1.08 8.96
N GLY A 130 -6.77 1.74 9.40
CA GLY A 130 -7.76 1.16 10.31
C GLY A 130 -8.48 -0.06 9.74
N MET A 131 -8.61 -0.12 8.42
CA MET A 131 -9.23 -1.23 7.68
C MET A 131 -8.21 -2.30 7.20
N GLY A 132 -6.91 -2.01 7.27
CA GLY A 132 -5.88 -2.86 6.67
C GLY A 132 -5.86 -2.84 5.13
N ALA A 133 -6.47 -1.82 4.51
CA ALA A 133 -6.49 -1.68 3.06
C ALA A 133 -5.24 -0.96 2.55
N PRO A 134 -4.61 -1.42 1.45
CA PRO A 134 -3.50 -0.72 0.81
C PRO A 134 -3.86 0.71 0.41
N CYS A 135 -2.96 1.66 0.71
CA CYS A 135 -3.22 3.06 0.39
C CYS A 135 -1.95 3.81 0.01
N VAL A 136 -2.02 4.53 -1.10
CA VAL A 136 -1.01 5.51 -1.53
C VAL A 136 -1.67 6.89 -1.61
N CYS A 137 -1.09 7.86 -0.92
CA CYS A 137 -1.58 9.23 -0.87
C CYS A 137 -0.58 10.20 -1.50
N GLY A 138 -1.07 11.40 -1.89
CA GLY A 138 -0.21 12.48 -2.32
C GLY A 138 0.57 12.17 -3.60
N VAL A 139 -0.08 11.52 -4.57
CA VAL A 139 0.51 11.27 -5.89
C VAL A 139 0.36 12.55 -6.73
N ASP A 140 1.27 13.50 -6.54
CA ASP A 140 1.20 14.85 -7.16
C ASP A 140 1.19 14.80 -8.70
N ALA A 141 1.75 13.73 -9.28
CA ALA A 141 1.74 13.50 -10.71
C ALA A 141 0.34 13.15 -11.26
N LEU A 142 -0.63 12.83 -10.40
CA LEU A 142 -1.94 12.37 -10.82
C LEU A 142 -2.93 13.54 -10.86
N LYS A 143 -3.38 13.92 -12.05
CA LYS A 143 -4.45 14.89 -12.25
C LYS A 143 -5.77 14.18 -12.48
N ILE A 144 -6.65 14.25 -11.50
CA ILE A 144 -7.95 13.57 -11.49
C ILE A 144 -9.03 14.51 -12.02
N ASP A 145 -9.79 14.04 -12.99
CA ASP A 145 -11.04 14.61 -13.47
C ASP A 145 -12.17 13.63 -13.12
N ALA A 146 -12.84 13.91 -12.01
CA ALA A 146 -13.90 13.04 -11.50
C ALA A 146 -15.16 13.06 -12.38
N GLU A 147 -15.43 14.17 -13.09
CA GLU A 147 -16.59 14.28 -14.00
C GLU A 147 -16.34 13.46 -15.27
N ALA A 148 -15.14 13.55 -15.83
CA ALA A 148 -14.73 12.75 -16.97
C ALA A 148 -14.34 11.32 -16.60
N LYS A 149 -14.35 10.97 -15.31
CA LYS A 149 -13.97 9.66 -14.76
C LYS A 149 -12.62 9.17 -15.29
N GLN A 150 -11.61 10.02 -15.14
CA GLN A 150 -10.25 9.73 -15.61
C GLN A 150 -9.21 10.44 -14.76
N ALA A 151 -7.96 9.97 -14.88
CA ALA A 151 -6.80 10.61 -14.29
C ALA A 151 -5.64 10.61 -15.28
N ALA A 152 -5.02 11.77 -15.50
CA ALA A 152 -3.84 11.90 -16.33
C ALA A 152 -2.58 11.93 -15.47
N ILE A 153 -1.50 11.28 -15.93
CA ILE A 153 -0.20 11.33 -15.27
C ILE A 153 0.64 12.44 -15.89
N VAL A 154 0.95 13.46 -15.11
CA VAL A 154 1.68 14.64 -15.54
C VAL A 154 3.06 14.28 -16.09
N GLY A 155 3.39 14.81 -17.26
CA GLY A 155 4.68 14.56 -17.92
C GLY A 155 4.74 13.29 -18.75
N THR A 156 3.59 12.60 -18.91
CA THR A 156 3.43 11.42 -19.76
C THR A 156 2.16 11.54 -20.61
N ASP A 157 1.99 10.63 -21.57
CA ASP A 157 0.75 10.49 -22.35
C ASP A 157 -0.24 9.48 -21.71
N ILE A 158 0.03 9.05 -20.47
CA ILE A 158 -0.78 8.04 -19.79
C ILE A 158 -2.03 8.69 -19.19
N VAL A 159 -3.20 8.15 -19.56
CA VAL A 159 -4.50 8.50 -18.99
C VAL A 159 -5.18 7.22 -18.51
N ILE A 160 -5.47 7.17 -17.22
CA ILE A 160 -6.23 6.10 -16.57
C ILE A 160 -7.70 6.46 -16.64
N LYS A 161 -8.52 5.60 -17.20
CA LYS A 161 -9.97 5.77 -17.29
C LYS A 161 -10.69 4.83 -16.32
N GLU A 162 -11.95 5.13 -16.03
CA GLU A 162 -12.78 4.22 -15.24
C GLU A 162 -12.86 2.84 -15.91
N GLY A 163 -12.58 1.79 -15.11
CA GLY A 163 -12.51 0.41 -15.58
C GLY A 163 -11.11 -0.07 -16.02
N ASP A 164 -10.14 0.83 -16.17
CA ASP A 164 -8.77 0.40 -16.47
C ASP A 164 -8.15 -0.32 -15.26
N MET A 165 -7.46 -1.43 -15.53
CA MET A 165 -6.77 -2.19 -14.47
C MET A 165 -5.53 -1.44 -14.01
N ILE A 166 -5.45 -1.18 -12.72
CA ILE A 166 -4.29 -0.56 -12.08
C ILE A 166 -3.80 -1.40 -10.90
N SER A 167 -2.53 -1.27 -10.62
CA SER A 167 -1.85 -1.88 -9.48
C SER A 167 -1.34 -0.80 -8.54
N LEU A 168 -1.48 -1.03 -7.24
CA LEU A 168 -1.11 -0.10 -6.17
C LEU A 168 -0.21 -0.82 -5.16
N ASP A 169 1.00 -0.28 -4.90
CA ASP A 169 1.86 -0.75 -3.81
C ASP A 169 1.93 0.30 -2.69
N GLY A 170 1.33 -0.03 -1.56
CA GLY A 170 1.36 0.79 -0.35
C GLY A 170 2.52 0.45 0.60
N THR A 171 3.40 -0.50 0.23
CA THR A 171 4.49 -0.99 1.09
C THR A 171 5.81 -0.26 0.84
N THR A 172 6.14 -0.01 -0.44
CA THR A 172 7.44 0.58 -0.88
C THR A 172 7.38 2.07 -1.14
#